data_bb4197469f8c8b91cc423b33cdcbd294
#
_entry.id   bb4197469f8c8b91cc423b33cdcbd294
#
_cell.length_a   1.000
_cell.length_b   1.000
_cell.length_c   1.000
_cell.angle_alpha   90.00
_cell.angle_beta   90.00
_cell.angle_gamma   90.00
#
_symmetry.space_group_name_H-M   'P 1'
#
loop_
_entity.id
_entity.type
_entity.pdbx_description
1 polymer ?
#
loop_
_entity_poly.entity_id
_entity_poly.type
_entity_poly.pdbx_seq_one_letter_code
_entity_poly.pdbx_strand_id
1 'polypeptide(L)'
;KSATFVELGPKGEVTLSTAPLTPKHDLRELRGSYMELTDRRSYAGTATDDYLHITLTDEQDVPDALARLRVIYPNLMRLDYDNLRTRTQADLDAPAQTEQKTPLEHFAAFYALQNNQPLSAEQAAFCQQLIETLWKEEDA
;
A
#
# COMPACT_ATOMS: atom_id res chain seq x y z
N LYS A 1 25.19 7.23 -4.94
CA LYS A 1 25.64 8.14 -5.99
C LYS A 1 27.07 8.60 -5.71
N SER A 2 27.88 8.88 -6.75
CA SER A 2 29.28 9.34 -6.63
C SER A 2 29.60 10.37 -7.71
N ALA A 3 30.58 11.21 -7.43
CA ALA A 3 31.24 12.06 -8.41
C ALA A 3 32.49 11.33 -8.89
N THR A 4 32.71 11.30 -10.19
CA THR A 4 33.92 10.72 -10.79
C THR A 4 34.84 11.87 -11.23
N PHE A 5 36.06 11.84 -10.75
CA PHE A 5 37.12 12.75 -11.15
C PHE A 5 37.97 12.05 -12.19
N VAL A 6 38.27 12.75 -13.27
CA VAL A 6 39.10 12.26 -14.35
C VAL A 6 40.29 13.20 -14.47
N GLU A 7 41.51 12.72 -14.24
CA GLU A 7 42.73 13.47 -14.42
C GLU A 7 43.44 12.96 -15.69
N LEU A 8 43.71 13.87 -16.59
CA LEU A 8 44.42 13.57 -17.83
C LEU A 8 45.88 13.96 -17.69
N GLY A 9 46.76 12.94 -17.68
CA GLY A 9 48.20 13.09 -17.64
C GLY A 9 48.81 13.28 -19.02
N PRO A 10 50.19 13.39 -19.11
CA PRO A 10 50.88 13.46 -20.36
C PRO A 10 50.67 12.22 -21.23
N LYS A 11 50.58 12.41 -22.55
CA LYS A 11 50.43 11.32 -23.55
C LYS A 11 49.13 10.49 -23.42
N GLY A 12 48.08 11.05 -22.81
CA GLY A 12 46.79 10.37 -22.68
C GLY A 12 46.71 9.39 -21.48
N GLU A 13 47.60 9.51 -20.53
CA GLU A 13 47.46 8.83 -19.23
C GLU A 13 46.20 9.36 -18.53
N VAL A 14 45.29 8.47 -18.12
CA VAL A 14 44.02 8.81 -17.50
C VAL A 14 43.96 8.17 -16.09
N THR A 15 43.81 9.01 -15.08
CA THR A 15 43.55 8.55 -13.71
C THR A 15 42.12 8.84 -13.34
N LEU A 16 41.41 7.80 -12.85
CA LEU A 16 40.01 7.90 -12.40
C LEU A 16 39.95 7.75 -10.87
N SER A 17 39.30 8.70 -10.24
CA SER A 17 38.95 8.61 -8.82
C SER A 17 37.48 8.91 -8.59
N THR A 18 36.88 8.30 -7.56
CA THR A 18 35.47 8.49 -7.22
C THR A 18 35.32 8.98 -5.80
N ALA A 19 34.47 10.00 -5.61
CA ALA A 19 34.07 10.47 -4.29
C ALA A 19 32.59 10.13 -4.06
N PRO A 20 32.23 9.45 -2.97
CA PRO A 20 30.84 9.18 -2.65
C PRO A 20 30.11 10.49 -2.31
N LEU A 21 28.87 10.62 -2.82
CA LEU A 21 27.96 11.70 -2.45
C LEU A 21 27.02 11.18 -1.35
N THR A 22 27.18 11.73 -0.15
CA THR A 22 26.27 11.42 0.97
C THR A 22 25.14 12.41 0.98
N PRO A 23 23.89 12.00 0.74
CA PRO A 23 22.74 12.89 0.81
C PRO A 23 22.51 13.35 2.26
N LYS A 24 21.97 14.55 2.43
CA LYS A 24 21.57 15.05 3.75
C LYS A 24 20.38 14.26 4.31
N HIS A 25 19.45 13.90 3.45
CA HIS A 25 18.31 13.05 3.72
C HIS A 25 18.27 11.98 2.62
N ASP A 26 18.16 10.74 3.00
CA ASP A 26 18.04 9.64 2.05
C ASP A 26 16.57 9.42 1.66
N LEU A 27 16.34 8.64 0.62
CA LEU A 27 15.03 8.24 0.17
C LEU A 27 14.85 6.77 0.50
N ARG A 28 13.95 6.48 1.45
CA ARG A 28 13.77 5.13 2.00
C ARG A 28 12.30 4.73 1.98
N GLU A 29 12.11 3.42 1.90
CA GLU A 29 10.80 2.79 2.05
C GLU A 29 10.72 2.08 3.40
N LEU A 30 9.60 2.26 4.09
CA LEU A 30 9.26 1.54 5.31
C LEU A 30 7.96 0.78 5.09
N ARG A 31 7.91 -0.45 5.59
CA ARG A 31 6.72 -1.29 5.51
C ARG A 31 6.48 -1.97 6.85
N GLY A 32 5.26 -1.92 7.33
CA GLY A 32 4.86 -2.56 8.58
C GLY A 32 3.48 -2.10 9.03
N SER A 33 3.00 -2.63 10.13
CA SER A 33 1.77 -2.16 10.76
C SER A 33 1.99 -0.76 11.37
N TYR A 34 0.89 -0.02 11.53
CA TYR A 34 0.92 1.29 12.19
C TYR A 34 1.54 1.21 13.59
N MET A 35 1.18 0.18 14.36
CA MET A 35 1.72 -0.04 15.70
C MET A 35 3.24 -0.27 15.70
N GLU A 36 3.74 -1.08 14.76
CA GLU A 36 5.18 -1.33 14.61
C GLU A 36 5.96 -0.06 14.24
N LEU A 37 5.44 0.70 13.28
CA LEU A 37 6.12 1.91 12.79
C LEU A 37 6.06 3.07 13.78
N THR A 38 5.10 3.07 14.71
CA THR A 38 4.99 4.07 15.78
C THR A 38 5.60 3.63 17.10
N ASP A 39 6.03 2.37 17.25
CA ASP A 39 6.79 1.92 18.42
C ASP A 39 8.14 2.66 18.46
N ARG A 40 8.43 3.31 19.60
CA ARG A 40 9.69 4.03 19.80
C ARG A 40 10.93 3.16 19.56
N ARG A 41 10.83 1.86 19.78
CA ARG A 41 11.93 0.92 19.56
C ARG A 41 12.28 0.77 18.08
N SER A 42 11.29 0.94 17.20
CA SER A 42 11.47 0.80 15.75
C SER A 42 12.15 2.01 15.11
N TYR A 43 11.92 3.21 15.61
CA TYR A 43 12.47 4.43 15.03
C TYR A 43 13.57 5.11 15.85
N ALA A 44 13.73 4.76 17.14
CA ALA A 44 14.76 5.38 17.97
C ALA A 44 16.16 5.08 17.42
N GLY A 45 16.93 6.14 17.14
CA GLY A 45 18.27 6.04 16.57
C GLY A 45 18.33 5.84 15.06
N THR A 46 17.19 5.89 14.36
CA THR A 46 17.14 5.89 12.90
C THR A 46 17.03 7.32 12.36
N ALA A 47 17.35 7.52 11.08
CA ALA A 47 17.18 8.82 10.41
C ALA A 47 15.68 9.04 10.09
N THR A 48 14.92 9.54 11.07
CA THR A 48 13.48 9.80 10.93
C THR A 48 13.17 11.01 10.06
N ASP A 49 14.17 11.82 9.75
CA ASP A 49 14.09 13.01 8.89
C ASP A 49 14.41 12.72 7.41
N ASP A 50 14.63 11.46 7.04
CA ASP A 50 14.71 11.04 5.66
C ASP A 50 13.38 11.21 4.91
N TYR A 51 13.43 11.26 3.58
CA TYR A 51 12.25 11.23 2.72
C TYR A 51 11.70 9.81 2.67
N LEU A 52 10.49 9.62 3.17
CA LEU A 52 9.92 8.30 3.37
C LEU A 52 8.69 8.04 2.50
N HIS A 53 8.65 6.86 1.95
CA HIS A 53 7.45 6.21 1.46
C HIS A 53 7.09 5.10 2.45
N ILE A 54 5.90 5.20 3.08
CA ILE A 54 5.43 4.21 4.05
C ILE A 54 4.30 3.40 3.45
N THR A 55 4.38 2.07 3.59
CA THR A 55 3.31 1.14 3.24
C THR A 55 2.80 0.48 4.51
N LEU A 56 1.57 0.80 4.90
CA LEU A 56 0.90 0.18 6.04
C LEU A 56 0.34 -1.18 5.64
N THR A 57 0.52 -2.17 6.53
CA THR A 57 0.02 -3.55 6.36
C THR A 57 -1.21 -3.83 7.20
N ASP A 58 -1.78 -2.80 7.84
CA ASP A 58 -2.99 -2.92 8.64
C ASP A 58 -4.17 -3.28 7.73
N GLU A 59 -4.99 -4.25 8.15
CA GLU A 59 -6.17 -4.69 7.39
C GLU A 59 -7.24 -3.60 7.30
N GLN A 60 -7.31 -2.74 8.31
CA GLN A 60 -8.22 -1.61 8.38
C GLN A 60 -7.48 -0.30 8.23
N ASP A 61 -8.09 0.66 7.56
CA ASP A 61 -7.52 1.99 7.41
C ASP A 61 -7.40 2.67 8.79
N VAL A 62 -6.21 3.15 9.12
CA VAL A 62 -5.95 3.86 10.39
C VAL A 62 -6.40 5.31 10.24
N PRO A 63 -7.32 5.80 11.10
CA PRO A 63 -7.76 7.20 11.05
C PRO A 63 -6.58 8.16 11.24
N ASP A 64 -6.49 9.17 10.37
CA ASP A 64 -5.45 10.22 10.42
C ASP A 64 -4.01 9.68 10.42
N ALA A 65 -3.77 8.48 9.86
CA ALA A 65 -2.47 7.84 9.85
C ALA A 65 -1.35 8.75 9.33
N LEU A 66 -1.61 9.47 8.23
CA LEU A 66 -0.63 10.37 7.63
C LEU A 66 -0.21 11.49 8.60
N ALA A 67 -1.16 12.13 9.27
CA ALA A 67 -0.89 13.20 10.20
C ALA A 67 -0.12 12.69 11.44
N ARG A 68 -0.51 11.54 11.95
CA ARG A 68 0.13 10.90 13.11
C ARG A 68 1.55 10.42 12.80
N LEU A 69 1.76 9.81 11.65
CA LEU A 69 3.09 9.35 11.22
C LEU A 69 4.02 10.53 10.95
N ARG A 70 3.52 11.66 10.46
CA ARG A 70 4.34 12.88 10.26
C ARG A 70 4.87 13.50 11.55
N VAL A 71 4.31 13.17 12.70
CA VAL A 71 4.86 13.57 14.01
C VAL A 71 6.21 12.88 14.26
N ILE A 72 6.37 11.65 13.79
CA ILE A 72 7.59 10.83 13.94
C ILE A 72 8.51 11.02 12.72
N TYR A 73 7.91 11.04 11.54
CA TYR A 73 8.57 11.08 10.23
C TYR A 73 8.16 12.36 9.48
N PRO A 74 8.76 13.52 9.79
CA PRO A 74 8.30 14.82 9.27
C PRO A 74 8.34 14.90 7.74
N ASN A 75 9.26 14.19 7.10
CA ASN A 75 9.42 14.16 5.64
C ASN A 75 8.73 12.95 4.98
N LEU A 76 7.65 12.46 5.58
CA LEU A 76 6.80 11.43 4.95
C LEU A 76 6.14 11.99 3.69
N MET A 77 6.59 11.48 2.53
CA MET A 77 6.14 11.93 1.20
C MET A 77 4.90 11.19 0.73
N ARG A 78 4.87 9.87 0.98
CA ARG A 78 3.79 9.00 0.47
C ARG A 78 3.41 7.97 1.53
N LEU A 79 2.10 7.74 1.65
CA LEU A 79 1.51 6.69 2.47
C LEU A 79 0.61 5.83 1.59
N ASP A 80 0.93 4.54 1.53
CA ASP A 80 0.12 3.54 0.84
C ASP A 80 -0.34 2.46 1.85
N TYR A 81 -1.35 1.69 1.46
CA TYR A 81 -1.83 0.54 2.19
C TYR A 81 -1.64 -0.72 1.36
N ASP A 82 -1.13 -1.77 1.98
CA ASP A 82 -1.07 -3.11 1.42
C ASP A 82 -1.99 -4.03 2.25
N ASN A 83 -3.28 -3.87 2.06
CA ASN A 83 -4.31 -4.67 2.68
C ASN A 83 -5.12 -5.45 1.64
N LEU A 84 -6.04 -6.30 2.10
CA LEU A 84 -6.84 -7.15 1.21
C LEU A 84 -7.61 -6.30 0.17
N ARG A 85 -8.14 -5.15 0.58
CA ARG A 85 -8.85 -4.21 -0.30
C ARG A 85 -7.99 -3.71 -1.45
N THR A 86 -6.76 -3.25 -1.15
CA THR A 86 -5.85 -2.71 -2.18
C THR A 86 -5.34 -3.78 -3.13
N ARG A 87 -5.15 -5.02 -2.63
CA ARG A 87 -4.76 -6.17 -3.47
C ARG A 87 -5.88 -6.59 -4.41
N THR A 88 -7.11 -6.69 -3.89
CA THR A 88 -8.27 -7.08 -4.71
C THR A 88 -8.63 -6.01 -5.75
N GLN A 89 -8.39 -4.73 -5.46
CA GLN A 89 -8.59 -3.66 -6.44
C GLN A 89 -7.59 -3.75 -7.59
N ALA A 90 -6.36 -4.13 -7.33
CA ALA A 90 -5.36 -4.41 -8.38
C ALA A 90 -5.74 -5.62 -9.25
N ASP A 91 -6.40 -6.63 -8.67
CA ASP A 91 -6.89 -7.80 -9.41
C ASP A 91 -8.15 -7.49 -10.26
N LEU A 92 -8.96 -6.49 -9.88
CA LEU A 92 -10.15 -6.07 -10.64
C LEU A 92 -9.79 -5.23 -11.88
N ASP A 93 -8.65 -4.59 -11.90
CA ASP A 93 -8.11 -3.90 -13.09
C ASP A 93 -7.57 -4.88 -14.15
N ALA A 94 -7.51 -6.18 -13.83
CA ALA A 94 -7.22 -7.22 -14.80
C ALA A 94 -8.51 -7.61 -15.56
N PRO A 95 -8.58 -7.47 -16.88
CA PRO A 95 -9.77 -7.78 -17.66
C PRO A 95 -9.98 -9.28 -17.75
N ALA A 96 -10.69 -9.88 -16.80
CA ALA A 96 -11.18 -11.26 -16.97
C ALA A 96 -12.25 -11.68 -15.96
N GLN A 97 -13.30 -12.29 -16.45
CA GLN A 97 -14.26 -13.15 -15.76
C GLN A 97 -15.48 -12.52 -15.06
N THR A 98 -15.95 -11.37 -15.53
CA THR A 98 -17.20 -10.79 -15.03
C THR A 98 -18.46 -11.52 -15.52
N GLU A 99 -18.37 -12.34 -16.57
CA GLU A 99 -19.55 -12.87 -17.27
C GLU A 99 -20.16 -14.18 -16.68
N GLN A 100 -19.59 -14.77 -15.62
CA GLN A 100 -20.06 -16.06 -15.09
C GLN A 100 -20.44 -16.09 -13.60
N LYS A 101 -20.45 -14.95 -12.93
CA LYS A 101 -20.76 -14.89 -11.49
C LYS A 101 -22.25 -14.66 -11.26
N THR A 102 -22.81 -15.35 -10.28
CA THR A 102 -24.17 -15.09 -9.80
C THR A 102 -24.27 -13.71 -9.11
N PRO A 103 -25.46 -13.11 -9.04
CA PRO A 103 -25.66 -11.83 -8.33
C PRO A 103 -25.18 -11.85 -6.87
N LEU A 104 -25.35 -12.97 -6.18
CA LEU A 104 -24.87 -13.14 -4.82
C LEU A 104 -23.32 -13.14 -4.77
N GLU A 105 -22.68 -13.80 -5.73
CA GLU A 105 -21.21 -13.83 -5.81
C GLU A 105 -20.63 -12.45 -6.13
N HIS A 106 -21.30 -11.66 -6.99
CA HIS A 106 -20.93 -10.26 -7.24
C HIS A 106 -21.05 -9.41 -5.97
N PHE A 107 -22.17 -9.56 -5.25
CA PHE A 107 -22.38 -8.84 -4.00
C PHE A 107 -21.39 -9.26 -2.91
N ALA A 108 -21.11 -10.54 -2.78
CA ALA A 108 -20.13 -11.06 -1.82
C ALA A 108 -18.71 -10.55 -2.11
N ALA A 109 -18.32 -10.49 -3.38
CA ALA A 109 -17.04 -9.93 -3.79
C ALA A 109 -16.95 -8.43 -3.48
N PHE A 110 -18.01 -7.67 -3.78
CA PHE A 110 -18.10 -6.25 -3.44
C PHE A 110 -18.06 -6.00 -1.91
N TYR A 111 -18.82 -6.79 -1.15
CA TYR A 111 -18.84 -6.68 0.30
C TYR A 111 -17.46 -6.95 0.92
N ALA A 112 -16.78 -8.01 0.46
CA ALA A 112 -15.44 -8.34 0.92
C ALA A 112 -14.42 -7.23 0.62
N LEU A 113 -14.55 -6.59 -0.54
CA LEU A 113 -13.76 -5.42 -0.95
C LEU A 113 -13.95 -4.22 -0.01
N GLN A 114 -15.21 -3.93 0.36
CA GLN A 114 -15.53 -2.76 1.17
C GLN A 114 -15.22 -2.96 2.66
N ASN A 115 -15.36 -4.19 3.16
CA ASN A 115 -15.30 -4.48 4.58
C ASN A 115 -14.05 -5.26 5.01
N ASN A 116 -13.14 -5.59 4.08
CA ASN A 116 -11.94 -6.42 4.30
C ASN A 116 -12.24 -7.79 4.98
N GLN A 117 -13.48 -8.27 4.86
CA GLN A 117 -13.90 -9.55 5.40
C GLN A 117 -15.05 -10.13 4.56
N PRO A 118 -15.13 -11.45 4.41
CA PRO A 118 -16.21 -12.08 3.67
C PRO A 118 -17.56 -11.93 4.40
N LEU A 119 -18.65 -12.12 3.67
CA LEU A 119 -19.99 -12.26 4.26
C LEU A 119 -20.01 -13.43 5.24
N SER A 120 -20.65 -13.22 6.40
CA SER A 120 -20.99 -14.33 7.27
C SER A 120 -22.05 -15.24 6.63
N ALA A 121 -22.18 -16.48 7.12
CA ALA A 121 -23.20 -17.42 6.63
C ALA A 121 -24.63 -16.86 6.76
N GLU A 122 -24.91 -16.13 7.85
CA GLU A 122 -26.20 -15.48 8.07
C GLU A 122 -26.47 -14.34 7.11
N GLN A 123 -25.44 -13.50 6.87
CA GLN A 123 -25.53 -12.40 5.90
C GLN A 123 -25.71 -12.92 4.47
N ALA A 124 -24.99 -13.97 4.10
CA ALA A 124 -25.13 -14.59 2.78
C ALA A 124 -26.54 -15.17 2.57
N ALA A 125 -27.08 -15.87 3.58
CA ALA A 125 -28.45 -16.41 3.53
C ALA A 125 -29.50 -15.28 3.41
N PHE A 126 -29.34 -14.21 4.15
CA PHE A 126 -30.23 -13.03 4.06
C PHE A 126 -30.17 -12.38 2.67
N CYS A 127 -28.98 -12.16 2.15
CA CYS A 127 -28.81 -11.59 0.81
C CYS A 127 -29.41 -12.49 -0.29
N GLN A 128 -29.23 -13.80 -0.18
CA GLN A 128 -29.84 -14.77 -1.10
C GLN A 128 -31.36 -14.66 -1.10
N GLN A 129 -31.96 -14.65 0.09
CA GLN A 129 -33.42 -14.53 0.23
C GLN A 129 -33.95 -13.21 -0.33
N LEU A 130 -33.24 -12.11 -0.11
CA LEU A 130 -33.60 -10.80 -0.61
C LEU A 130 -33.56 -10.75 -2.14
N ILE A 131 -32.47 -11.29 -2.74
CA ILE A 131 -32.29 -11.40 -4.18
C ILE A 131 -33.45 -12.20 -4.81
N GLU A 132 -33.77 -13.37 -4.25
CA GLU A 132 -34.86 -14.22 -4.75
C GLU A 132 -36.25 -13.53 -4.65
N THR A 133 -36.47 -12.71 -3.63
CA THR A 133 -37.71 -11.95 -3.46
C THR A 133 -37.86 -10.88 -4.52
N LEU A 134 -36.79 -10.09 -4.74
CA LEU A 134 -36.80 -9.00 -5.72
C LEU A 134 -36.97 -9.50 -7.17
N TRP A 135 -36.33 -10.60 -7.54
CA TRP A 135 -36.49 -11.17 -8.89
C TRP A 135 -37.88 -11.77 -9.13
N LYS A 136 -38.56 -12.30 -8.09
CA LYS A 136 -39.91 -12.79 -8.21
C LYS A 136 -40.97 -11.65 -8.38
N GLU A 137 -40.69 -10.47 -7.89
CA GLU A 137 -41.55 -9.29 -8.04
C GLU A 137 -41.40 -8.64 -9.42
N GLU A 138 -40.24 -8.81 -10.10
CA GLU A 138 -40.04 -8.29 -11.46
C GLU A 138 -40.71 -9.16 -12.53
N ASP A 139 -40.94 -10.45 -12.28
CA ASP A 139 -41.55 -11.39 -13.21
C ASP A 139 -43.10 -11.51 -13.03
N ALA A 140 -43.71 -10.71 -12.16
CA ALA A 140 -45.14 -10.69 -11.87
C ALA A 140 -45.84 -9.43 -12.43
#